data_3080acf5219dacf6c90c1dd4c468ed95
#
_entry.id   3080acf5219dacf6c90c1dd4c468ed95
#
_cell.length_a   1.000
_cell.length_b   1.000
_cell.length_c   1.000
_cell.angle_alpha   90.00
_cell.angle_beta   90.00
_cell.angle_gamma   90.00
#
_symmetry.space_group_name_H-M   'P 1'
#
loop_
_entity.id
_entity.type
_entity.pdbx_description
1 polymer ?
#
loop_
_entity_poly.entity_id
_entity_poly.type
_entity_poly.pdbx_seq_one_letter_code
_entity_poly.pdbx_strand_id
1 'polypeptide(L)'
;FTLSGKLEWRTKDDLGKTDRWGLDVGGAYSVLPFLKVAAGYEIHYRNRGEAGWKFRHRYHFDGTLSTRVQRLKVSLRERFQHTFDSSGDEFRWRSRVKLAYDIPKCKIEPYASVEMYNGLNRGERFDVQRMRYRGGVVLPLFSDCWEADVFYCRQWESKARKNIVGVACTYSF
;
A
#
# COMPACT_ATOMS: atom_id res chain seq x y z
N PHE A 1 -1.56 -3.63 20.45
CA PHE A 1 -2.59 -3.62 19.40
C PHE A 1 -2.71 -2.20 18.86
N THR A 2 -2.84 -2.04 17.54
CA THR A 2 -3.00 -0.73 16.88
C THR A 2 -4.17 -0.81 15.93
N LEU A 3 -5.11 0.12 16.02
CA LEU A 3 -6.13 0.36 15.01
C LEU A 3 -5.66 1.51 14.11
N SER A 4 -5.98 1.46 12.84
CA SER A 4 -5.63 2.53 11.90
C SER A 4 -6.71 2.74 10.85
N GLY A 5 -6.89 3.99 10.46
CA GLY A 5 -7.68 4.39 9.32
C GLY A 5 -6.77 5.11 8.31
N LYS A 6 -6.90 4.79 7.03
CA LYS A 6 -6.10 5.41 5.97
C LYS A 6 -7.01 5.91 4.87
N LEU A 7 -6.86 7.19 4.53
CA LEU A 7 -7.43 7.78 3.33
C LEU A 7 -6.36 7.86 2.24
N GLU A 8 -6.72 7.47 1.03
CA GLU A 8 -5.83 7.54 -0.12
C GLU A 8 -6.54 8.22 -1.29
N TRP A 9 -5.88 9.20 -1.87
CA TRP A 9 -6.28 9.82 -3.12
C TRP A 9 -5.21 9.56 -4.18
N ARG A 10 -5.63 9.21 -5.40
CA ARG A 10 -4.74 9.00 -6.54
C ARG A 10 -5.23 9.69 -7.78
N THR A 11 -4.29 10.19 -8.53
CA THR A 11 -4.50 10.77 -9.84
C THR A 11 -3.91 9.88 -10.94
N LYS A 12 -4.32 10.15 -12.17
CA LYS A 12 -3.78 9.59 -13.42
C LYS A 12 -3.65 10.72 -14.44
N ASP A 13 -3.06 10.40 -15.61
CA ASP A 13 -2.90 11.34 -16.72
C ASP A 13 -2.19 12.63 -16.26
N ASP A 14 -0.96 12.49 -15.71
CA ASP A 14 -0.09 13.58 -15.25
C ASP A 14 -0.77 14.54 -14.27
N LEU A 15 -1.50 13.99 -13.30
CA LEU A 15 -2.32 14.68 -12.29
C LEU A 15 -3.62 15.32 -12.81
N GLY A 16 -3.90 15.25 -14.11
CA GLY A 16 -5.07 15.90 -14.72
C GLY A 16 -6.42 15.28 -14.35
N LYS A 17 -6.43 14.01 -13.90
CA LYS A 17 -7.69 13.32 -13.57
C LYS A 17 -7.57 12.50 -12.29
N THR A 18 -8.59 12.51 -11.46
CA THR A 18 -8.69 11.61 -10.32
C THR A 18 -8.91 10.18 -10.80
N ASP A 19 -8.03 9.25 -10.38
CA ASP A 19 -8.18 7.82 -10.64
C ASP A 19 -9.06 7.16 -9.59
N ARG A 20 -8.80 7.45 -8.30
CA ARG A 20 -9.56 6.82 -7.20
C ARG A 20 -9.44 7.55 -5.87
N TRP A 21 -10.45 7.31 -5.05
CA TRP A 21 -10.42 7.49 -3.61
C TRP A 21 -10.38 6.12 -2.94
N GLY A 22 -9.70 6.00 -1.83
CA GLY A 22 -9.63 4.79 -1.03
C GLY A 22 -9.73 5.09 0.46
N LEU A 23 -10.53 4.29 1.15
CA LEU A 23 -10.58 4.22 2.61
C LEU A 23 -10.14 2.82 3.02
N ASP A 24 -9.14 2.72 3.89
CA ASP A 24 -8.65 1.46 4.48
C ASP A 24 -8.77 1.57 6.00
N VAL A 25 -9.45 0.62 6.61
CA VAL A 25 -9.56 0.48 8.06
C VAL A 25 -8.97 -0.86 8.44
N GLY A 26 -8.08 -0.88 9.43
CA GLY A 26 -7.40 -2.10 9.81
C GLY A 26 -6.92 -2.12 11.25
N GLY A 27 -6.57 -3.33 11.68
CA GLY A 27 -5.96 -3.60 12.95
C GLY A 27 -4.65 -4.35 12.80
N ALA A 28 -3.71 -4.09 13.69
CA ALA A 28 -2.42 -4.75 13.71
C ALA A 28 -2.01 -5.15 15.12
N TYR A 29 -1.30 -6.27 15.21
CA TYR A 29 -0.80 -6.82 16.45
C TYR A 29 0.68 -7.22 16.30
N SER A 30 1.52 -6.76 17.22
CA SER A 30 2.92 -7.17 17.28
C SER A 30 3.01 -8.48 18.06
N VAL A 31 3.18 -9.58 17.32
CA VAL A 31 3.32 -10.93 17.90
C VAL A 31 4.70 -11.08 18.55
N LEU A 32 5.73 -10.54 17.89
CA LEU A 32 7.12 -10.51 18.35
C LEU A 32 7.70 -9.12 18.05
N PRO A 33 8.82 -8.72 18.68
CA PRO A 33 9.44 -7.42 18.41
C PRO A 33 9.77 -7.18 16.92
N PHE A 34 9.98 -8.25 16.16
CA PHE A 34 10.32 -8.22 14.74
C PHE A 34 9.18 -8.69 13.83
N LEU A 35 8.04 -9.23 14.38
CA LEU A 35 6.92 -9.76 13.63
C LEU A 35 5.61 -9.06 14.00
N LYS A 36 4.99 -8.42 13.03
CA LYS A 36 3.69 -7.79 13.10
C LYS A 36 2.70 -8.47 12.15
N VAL A 37 1.51 -8.79 12.62
CA VAL A 37 0.40 -9.27 11.80
C VAL A 37 -0.66 -8.19 11.74
N ALA A 38 -1.38 -8.11 10.61
CA ALA A 38 -2.45 -7.14 10.44
C ALA A 38 -3.56 -7.70 9.55
N ALA A 39 -4.76 -7.17 9.76
CA ALA A 39 -5.89 -7.39 8.87
C ALA A 39 -6.56 -6.05 8.60
N GLY A 40 -7.12 -5.89 7.41
CA GLY A 40 -7.80 -4.66 7.04
C GLY A 40 -8.83 -4.86 5.94
N TYR A 41 -9.71 -3.87 5.85
CA TYR A 41 -10.75 -3.78 4.86
C TYR A 41 -10.65 -2.43 4.16
N GLU A 42 -10.62 -2.46 2.83
CA GLU A 42 -10.38 -1.30 1.97
C GLU A 42 -11.54 -1.14 0.98
N ILE A 43 -12.10 0.04 0.91
CA ILE A 43 -13.10 0.42 -0.07
C ILE A 43 -12.46 1.40 -1.03
N HIS A 44 -12.54 1.10 -2.32
CA HIS A 44 -12.09 1.99 -3.39
C HIS A 44 -13.29 2.51 -4.19
N TYR A 45 -13.33 3.81 -4.39
CA TYR A 45 -14.21 4.45 -5.35
C TYR A 45 -13.36 4.88 -6.53
N ARG A 46 -13.48 4.16 -7.65
CA ARG A 46 -12.56 4.27 -8.78
C ARG A 46 -13.25 4.69 -10.05
N ASN A 47 -12.63 5.63 -10.77
CA ASN A 47 -13.05 6.06 -12.09
C ASN A 47 -12.59 5.07 -13.17
N ARG A 48 -13.56 4.40 -13.82
CA ARG A 48 -13.34 3.42 -14.90
C ARG A 48 -13.53 4.01 -16.30
N GLY A 49 -13.44 5.33 -16.45
CA GLY A 49 -13.65 6.02 -17.73
C GLY A 49 -15.12 5.99 -18.13
N GLU A 50 -15.43 5.44 -19.32
CA GLU A 50 -16.80 5.36 -19.85
C GLU A 50 -17.76 4.57 -18.95
N ALA A 51 -17.25 3.59 -18.19
CA ALA A 51 -18.04 2.82 -17.22
C ALA A 51 -18.34 3.58 -15.91
N GLY A 52 -17.91 4.84 -15.80
CA GLY A 52 -18.13 5.71 -14.66
C GLY A 52 -17.38 5.31 -13.40
N TRP A 53 -17.87 5.81 -12.28
CA TRP A 53 -17.31 5.54 -10.97
C TRP A 53 -17.91 4.26 -10.38
N LYS A 54 -17.06 3.34 -9.89
CA LYS A 54 -17.49 2.08 -9.30
C LYS A 54 -16.81 1.82 -7.96
N PHE A 55 -17.54 1.24 -7.03
CA PHE A 55 -17.00 0.72 -5.79
C PHE A 55 -16.28 -0.59 -6.03
N ARG A 56 -15.21 -0.80 -5.27
CA ARG A 56 -14.43 -2.01 -5.23
C ARG A 56 -14.05 -2.28 -3.79
N HIS A 57 -14.34 -3.47 -3.32
CA HIS A 57 -14.09 -3.92 -1.96
C HIS A 57 -12.86 -4.80 -1.91
N ARG A 58 -12.15 -4.72 -0.80
CA ARG A 58 -10.93 -5.49 -0.61
C ARG A 58 -10.73 -5.79 0.87
N TYR A 59 -10.45 -7.04 1.21
CA TYR A 59 -9.84 -7.35 2.48
C TYR A 59 -8.44 -7.90 2.30
N HIS A 60 -7.62 -7.75 3.32
CA HIS A 60 -6.26 -8.22 3.29
C HIS A 60 -5.78 -8.70 4.66
N PHE A 61 -4.83 -9.63 4.62
CA PHE A 61 -4.10 -10.12 5.78
C PHE A 61 -2.60 -9.95 5.52
N ASP A 62 -1.89 -9.38 6.48
CA ASP A 62 -0.47 -9.04 6.36
C ASP A 62 0.35 -9.75 7.42
N GLY A 63 1.51 -10.27 7.03
CA GLY A 63 2.62 -10.58 7.90
C GLY A 63 3.78 -9.64 7.58
N THR A 64 4.32 -8.95 8.56
CA THR A 64 5.46 -8.05 8.37
C THR A 64 6.59 -8.41 9.32
N LEU A 65 7.73 -8.79 8.73
CA LEU A 65 9.01 -8.91 9.43
C LEU A 65 9.75 -7.59 9.31
N SER A 66 10.31 -7.10 10.40
CA SER A 66 11.09 -5.87 10.39
C SER A 66 12.29 -5.97 11.32
N THR A 67 13.41 -5.41 10.87
CA THR A 67 14.61 -5.25 11.66
C THR A 67 15.19 -3.86 11.47
N ARG A 68 15.96 -3.39 12.43
CA ARG A 68 16.67 -2.12 12.37
C ARG A 68 18.16 -2.36 12.50
N VAL A 69 18.92 -1.86 11.55
CA VAL A 69 20.39 -1.84 11.60
C VAL A 69 20.80 -0.37 11.65
N GLN A 70 21.27 0.07 12.81
CA GLN A 70 21.53 1.48 13.09
C GLN A 70 20.31 2.37 12.80
N ARG A 71 20.34 3.14 11.72
CA ARG A 71 19.29 4.07 11.29
C ARG A 71 18.45 3.55 10.12
N LEU A 72 18.86 2.41 9.56
CA LEU A 72 18.15 1.79 8.45
C LEU A 72 17.16 0.77 8.99
N LYS A 73 15.88 0.95 8.69
CA LYS A 73 14.80 0.01 8.96
C LYS A 73 14.50 -0.78 7.70
N VAL A 74 14.69 -2.09 7.78
CA VAL A 74 14.37 -3.03 6.71
C VAL A 74 13.10 -3.77 7.08
N SER A 75 12.14 -3.87 6.17
CA SER A 75 10.95 -4.65 6.39
C SER A 75 10.56 -5.46 5.15
N LEU A 76 10.14 -6.70 5.40
CA LEU A 76 9.52 -7.60 4.43
C LEU A 76 8.06 -7.76 4.83
N ARG A 77 7.14 -7.44 3.94
CA ARG A 77 5.71 -7.66 4.14
C ARG A 77 5.17 -8.63 3.11
N GLU A 78 4.54 -9.68 3.59
CA GLU A 78 3.72 -10.58 2.81
C GLU A 78 2.25 -10.26 3.04
N ARG A 79 1.48 -10.12 1.96
CA ARG A 79 0.06 -9.78 2.01
C ARG A 79 -0.74 -10.72 1.13
N PHE A 80 -1.68 -11.42 1.75
CA PHE A 80 -2.81 -12.00 1.03
C PHE A 80 -3.89 -10.94 0.83
N GLN A 81 -4.45 -10.86 -0.37
CA GLN A 81 -5.46 -9.88 -0.72
C GLN A 81 -6.55 -10.52 -1.57
N HIS A 82 -7.79 -10.34 -1.16
CA HIS A 82 -8.96 -10.61 -1.99
C HIS A 82 -9.67 -9.30 -2.32
N THR A 83 -9.95 -9.11 -3.59
CA THR A 83 -10.65 -7.93 -4.10
C THR A 83 -11.85 -8.38 -4.89
N PHE A 84 -13.01 -7.78 -4.63
CA PHE A 84 -14.25 -8.13 -5.31
C PHE A 84 -15.02 -6.88 -5.71
N ASP A 85 -15.69 -6.97 -6.83
CA ASP A 85 -16.59 -5.95 -7.36
C ASP A 85 -17.65 -6.63 -8.28
N SER A 86 -18.48 -5.84 -8.93
CA SER A 86 -19.50 -6.35 -9.85
C SER A 86 -18.94 -7.12 -11.06
N SER A 87 -17.62 -7.10 -11.29
CA SER A 87 -16.95 -7.78 -12.40
C SER A 87 -16.31 -9.10 -11.99
N GLY A 88 -16.30 -9.45 -10.69
CA GLY A 88 -15.77 -10.71 -10.17
C GLY A 88 -14.74 -10.56 -9.06
N ASP A 89 -14.14 -11.67 -8.72
CA ASP A 89 -13.21 -11.84 -7.63
C ASP A 89 -11.76 -11.91 -8.12
N GLU A 90 -10.86 -11.31 -7.36
CA GLU A 90 -9.44 -11.29 -7.65
C GLU A 90 -8.63 -11.57 -6.40
N PHE A 91 -7.90 -12.67 -6.41
CA PHE A 91 -7.01 -13.09 -5.34
C PHE A 91 -5.56 -12.79 -5.73
N ARG A 92 -4.79 -12.20 -4.82
CA ARG A 92 -3.39 -11.84 -5.03
C ARG A 92 -2.55 -12.10 -3.80
N TRP A 93 -1.33 -12.52 -4.06
CA TRP A 93 -0.24 -12.48 -3.10
C TRP A 93 0.68 -11.30 -3.41
N ARG A 94 1.08 -10.56 -2.38
CA ARG A 94 1.93 -9.38 -2.55
C ARG A 94 3.09 -9.44 -1.59
N SER A 95 4.31 -9.42 -2.15
CA SER A 95 5.56 -9.38 -1.39
C SER A 95 6.17 -7.99 -1.52
N ARG A 96 6.47 -7.32 -0.41
CA ARG A 96 7.07 -5.99 -0.41
C ARG A 96 8.28 -5.93 0.50
N VAL A 97 9.41 -5.51 -0.06
CA VAL A 97 10.59 -5.07 0.70
C VAL A 97 10.58 -3.55 0.77
N LYS A 98 10.72 -2.98 1.96
CA LYS A 98 10.84 -1.54 2.22
C LYS A 98 12.09 -1.27 3.02
N LEU A 99 12.85 -0.28 2.59
CA LEU A 99 13.98 0.32 3.29
C LEU A 99 13.57 1.74 3.69
N ALA A 100 13.67 2.07 4.97
CA ALA A 100 13.37 3.40 5.47
C ALA A 100 14.53 3.89 6.33
N TYR A 101 14.81 5.19 6.26
CA TYR A 101 15.95 5.79 6.94
C TYR A 101 15.50 6.80 7.99
N ASP A 102 15.97 6.62 9.21
CA ASP A 102 15.71 7.49 10.34
C ASP A 102 16.71 8.63 10.35
N ILE A 103 16.29 9.83 9.94
CA ILE A 103 17.14 11.02 9.91
C ILE A 103 17.26 11.59 11.32
N PRO A 104 18.49 11.76 11.87
CA PRO A 104 18.66 12.30 13.22
C PRO A 104 18.03 13.68 13.38
N LYS A 105 17.33 13.89 14.47
CA LYS A 105 16.68 15.16 14.82
C LYS A 105 15.64 15.64 13.80
N CYS A 106 15.20 14.77 12.89
CA CYS A 106 14.17 15.04 11.91
C CYS A 106 13.09 13.97 11.97
N LYS A 107 11.83 14.37 12.01
CA LYS A 107 10.69 13.42 12.01
C LYS A 107 10.33 12.89 10.63
N ILE A 108 11.04 13.30 9.58
CA ILE A 108 10.84 12.86 8.19
C ILE A 108 11.53 11.51 8.01
N GLU A 109 10.78 10.50 7.56
CA GLU A 109 11.31 9.16 7.24
C GLU A 109 11.26 8.94 5.72
N PRO A 110 12.36 9.19 4.98
CA PRO A 110 12.47 8.81 3.58
C PRO A 110 12.54 7.29 3.44
N TYR A 111 11.93 6.76 2.37
CA TYR A 111 11.95 5.34 2.11
C TYR A 111 11.99 5.00 0.62
N ALA A 112 12.48 3.79 0.34
CA ALA A 112 12.32 3.12 -0.94
C ALA A 112 11.70 1.75 -0.73
N SER A 113 10.91 1.27 -1.68
CA SER A 113 10.34 -0.07 -1.63
C SER A 113 10.12 -0.68 -3.00
N VAL A 114 10.24 -2.00 -3.04
CA VAL A 114 9.87 -2.82 -4.19
C VAL A 114 8.74 -3.74 -3.77
N GLU A 115 7.70 -3.82 -4.57
CA GLU A 115 6.53 -4.64 -4.29
C GLU A 115 6.15 -5.44 -5.53
N MET A 116 6.03 -6.76 -5.36
CA MET A 116 5.64 -7.73 -6.36
C MET A 116 4.21 -8.19 -6.12
N TYR A 117 3.46 -8.40 -7.19
CA TYR A 117 2.09 -8.88 -7.16
C TYR A 117 1.96 -10.15 -7.97
N ASN A 118 1.59 -11.24 -7.32
CA ASN A 118 1.34 -12.52 -7.94
C ASN A 118 -0.16 -12.80 -7.96
N GLY A 119 -0.68 -13.25 -9.10
CA GLY A 119 -2.04 -13.74 -9.22
C GLY A 119 -2.21 -15.09 -8.51
N LEU A 120 -3.37 -15.28 -7.87
CA LEU A 120 -3.75 -16.53 -7.23
C LEU A 120 -5.05 -17.11 -7.82
N ASN A 121 -5.64 -16.45 -8.81
CA ASN A 121 -6.81 -16.97 -9.48
C ASN A 121 -6.47 -18.23 -10.25
N ARG A 122 -7.48 -19.08 -10.46
CA ARG A 122 -7.31 -20.34 -11.17
C ARG A 122 -6.69 -20.10 -12.56
N GLY A 123 -5.54 -20.76 -12.82
CA GLY A 123 -4.79 -20.62 -14.07
C GLY A 123 -3.65 -19.59 -14.06
N GLU A 124 -3.54 -18.73 -13.04
CA GLU A 124 -2.47 -17.72 -12.96
C GLU A 124 -1.13 -18.25 -12.43
N ARG A 125 -1.09 -19.43 -11.83
CA ARG A 125 0.11 -20.17 -11.38
C ARG A 125 1.17 -19.32 -10.66
N PHE A 126 0.77 -18.36 -9.84
CA PHE A 126 1.69 -17.41 -9.17
C PHE A 126 2.44 -16.49 -10.15
N ASP A 127 1.90 -16.21 -11.32
CA ASP A 127 2.53 -15.34 -12.28
C ASP A 127 2.66 -13.92 -11.74
N VAL A 128 3.82 -13.30 -11.99
CA VAL A 128 4.09 -11.91 -11.62
C VAL A 128 3.29 -10.98 -12.53
N GLN A 129 2.17 -10.49 -12.02
CA GLN A 129 1.26 -9.61 -12.77
C GLN A 129 1.72 -8.15 -12.75
N ARG A 130 2.46 -7.77 -11.69
CA ARG A 130 2.83 -6.38 -11.46
C ARG A 130 4.04 -6.26 -10.55
N MET A 131 4.90 -5.29 -10.90
CA MET A 131 5.98 -4.81 -10.05
C MET A 131 5.80 -3.32 -9.76
N ARG A 132 6.07 -2.90 -8.54
CA ARG A 132 6.07 -1.49 -8.12
C ARG A 132 7.38 -1.11 -7.47
N TYR A 133 7.92 -0.02 -7.93
CA TYR A 133 9.07 0.65 -7.34
C TYR A 133 8.57 1.97 -6.78
N ARG A 134 8.64 2.15 -5.47
CA ARG A 134 8.14 3.32 -4.78
C ARG A 134 9.25 3.99 -4.00
N GLY A 135 9.38 5.30 -4.14
CA GLY A 135 10.15 6.18 -3.28
C GLY A 135 9.24 7.24 -2.69
N GLY A 136 9.43 7.59 -1.45
CA GLY A 136 8.58 8.56 -0.77
C GLY A 136 9.15 9.00 0.56
N VAL A 137 8.37 9.84 1.23
CA VAL A 137 8.65 10.35 2.56
C VAL A 137 7.42 10.20 3.44
N VAL A 138 7.62 9.71 4.65
CA VAL A 138 6.60 9.71 5.70
C VAL A 138 6.86 10.92 6.59
N LEU A 139 5.81 11.69 6.85
CA LEU A 139 5.83 12.92 7.63
C LEU A 139 4.79 12.79 8.75
N PRO A 140 5.14 12.97 10.03
CA PRO A 140 4.14 13.19 11.05
C PRO A 140 3.45 14.52 10.77
N LEU A 141 2.14 14.55 10.89
CA LEU A 141 1.34 15.77 10.77
C LEU A 141 1.12 16.36 12.18
N PHE A 142 -0.05 16.83 12.47
CA PHE A 142 -0.41 17.58 13.69
C PHE A 142 -0.09 16.89 15.03
N SER A 143 0.04 15.56 15.04
CA SER A 143 0.39 14.76 16.21
C SER A 143 1.08 13.47 15.80
N ASP A 144 1.66 12.73 16.74
CA ASP A 144 2.30 11.43 16.47
C ASP A 144 1.30 10.34 16.02
N CYS A 145 -0.02 10.62 16.14
CA CYS A 145 -1.07 9.73 15.63
C CYS A 145 -1.37 9.90 14.13
N TRP A 146 -0.96 11.01 13.53
CA TRP A 146 -1.21 11.32 12.12
C TRP A 146 0.06 11.25 11.29
N GLU A 147 0.03 10.49 10.23
CA GLU A 147 1.13 10.38 9.27
C GLU A 147 0.65 10.68 7.85
N ALA A 148 1.42 11.47 7.11
CA ALA A 148 1.27 11.63 5.67
C ALA A 148 2.40 10.88 4.95
N ASP A 149 2.05 10.06 3.98
CA ASP A 149 2.97 9.39 3.05
C ASP A 149 2.83 10.04 1.68
N VAL A 150 3.84 10.81 1.28
CA VAL A 150 3.93 11.41 -0.06
C VAL A 150 4.89 10.59 -0.88
N PHE A 151 4.43 10.06 -2.02
CA PHE A 151 5.22 9.12 -2.78
C PHE A 151 5.09 9.25 -4.29
N TYR A 152 6.17 8.87 -4.96
CA TYR A 152 6.19 8.53 -6.38
C TYR A 152 6.33 7.01 -6.52
N CYS A 153 5.59 6.43 -7.47
CA CYS A 153 5.61 5.01 -7.73
C CYS A 153 5.64 4.73 -9.23
N ARG A 154 6.66 4.04 -9.69
CA ARG A 154 6.71 3.47 -11.04
C ARG A 154 6.16 2.04 -10.99
N GLN A 155 5.10 1.81 -11.74
CA GLN A 155 4.42 0.52 -11.82
C GLN A 155 4.61 -0.11 -13.19
N TRP A 156 5.03 -1.36 -13.20
CA TRP A 156 5.14 -2.20 -14.38
C TRP A 156 4.06 -3.28 -14.31
N GLU A 157 3.29 -3.40 -15.38
CA GLU A 157 2.34 -4.48 -15.64
C GLU A 157 2.75 -5.15 -16.96
N SER A 158 2.31 -6.38 -17.23
CA SER A 158 2.72 -7.12 -18.44
C SER A 158 2.49 -6.35 -19.76
N LYS A 159 1.52 -5.44 -19.80
CA LYS A 159 1.14 -4.66 -20.99
C LYS A 159 1.20 -3.14 -20.81
N ALA A 160 1.60 -2.64 -19.64
CA ALA A 160 1.57 -1.20 -19.36
C ALA A 160 2.61 -0.77 -18.33
N ARG A 161 3.11 0.45 -18.50
CA ARG A 161 3.93 1.15 -17.51
C ARG A 161 3.18 2.38 -17.04
N LYS A 162 3.15 2.63 -15.73
CA LYS A 162 2.44 3.76 -15.14
C LYS A 162 3.31 4.48 -14.12
N ASN A 163 3.26 5.79 -14.15
CA ASN A 163 3.81 6.65 -13.10
C ASN A 163 2.65 7.10 -12.21
N ILE A 164 2.83 6.99 -10.91
CA ILE A 164 1.80 7.30 -9.93
C ILE A 164 2.42 8.22 -8.89
N VAL A 165 1.84 9.39 -8.73
CA VAL A 165 2.08 10.26 -7.56
C VAL A 165 0.90 10.07 -6.60
N GLY A 166 1.16 9.99 -5.33
CA GLY A 166 0.11 9.80 -4.35
C GLY A 166 0.43 10.41 -3.00
N VAL A 167 -0.62 10.75 -2.31
CA VAL A 167 -0.60 11.15 -0.91
C VAL A 167 -1.54 10.21 -0.15
N ALA A 168 -1.08 9.72 0.99
CA ALA A 168 -1.88 8.91 1.87
C ALA A 168 -1.76 9.46 3.29
N CYS A 169 -2.89 9.67 3.95
CA CYS A 169 -2.93 10.05 5.36
C CYS A 169 -3.38 8.85 6.18
N THR A 170 -2.65 8.56 7.23
CA THR A 170 -2.94 7.46 8.16
C THR A 170 -3.15 8.04 9.56
N TYR A 171 -4.19 7.61 10.23
CA TYR A 171 -4.43 7.86 11.64
C TYR A 171 -4.32 6.54 12.40
N SER A 172 -3.57 6.54 13.50
CA SER A 172 -3.38 5.37 14.37
C SER A 172 -3.91 5.68 15.77
N PHE A 173 -4.73 4.78 16.29
CA PHE A 173 -5.36 4.84 17.62
C PHE A 173 -4.56 4.04 18.65
#